data_ef1f2e4c483782d429ab4c9a3d3dac0d
#
_entry.id   ef1f2e4c483782d429ab4c9a3d3dac0d
#
_cell.length_a   1.000
_cell.length_b   1.000
_cell.length_c   1.000
_cell.angle_alpha   90.00
_cell.angle_beta   90.00
_cell.angle_gamma   90.00
#
_symmetry.space_group_name_H-M   'P 1'
#
loop_
_entity.id
_entity.type
_entity.pdbx_description
1 polymer ?
#
loop_
_entity_poly.entity_id
_entity_poly.type
_entity_poly.pdbx_seq_one_letter_code
_entity_poly.pdbx_strand_id
1 'polypeptide(L)'
;RARTESLFAQKLISKQELEQIEASYESAKSQVEQARAALLSREDELSKTRLVAPKYGIVTSLTKEEGEMALGGMFNPGVLMTIADLSFMEVLVDVNENDVVTINIGDTTEIEIDAFPDSVFYGLVSEIAHTAQNINMGGQQQVTNFKVKVKIFDPPKRIRPGMSSTVNIISETI
;
A
#
# COMPACT_ATOMS: atom_id res chain seq x y z
N ARG A 1 41.31 21.79 -15.70
CA ARG A 1 40.58 22.22 -16.89
C ARG A 1 40.72 23.73 -17.11
N ALA A 2 40.24 24.61 -16.25
CA ALA A 2 40.34 26.07 -16.43
C ALA A 2 41.75 26.58 -16.65
N ARG A 3 42.77 26.04 -15.93
CA ARG A 3 44.17 26.39 -16.10
C ARG A 3 44.73 25.97 -17.48
N THR A 4 44.32 24.79 -17.97
CA THR A 4 44.77 24.24 -19.25
C THR A 4 44.16 25.04 -20.44
N GLU A 5 42.86 25.38 -20.32
CA GLU A 5 42.19 26.26 -21.31
C GLU A 5 42.87 27.63 -21.42
N SER A 6 43.30 28.21 -20.28
CA SER A 6 44.04 29.48 -20.31
C SER A 6 45.44 29.35 -20.93
N LEU A 7 46.14 28.22 -20.72
CA LEU A 7 47.45 27.96 -21.35
C LEU A 7 47.33 27.73 -22.87
N PHE A 8 46.26 27.09 -23.32
CA PHE A 8 45.97 26.95 -24.75
C PHE A 8 45.67 28.31 -25.42
N ALA A 9 44.86 29.15 -24.76
CA ALA A 9 44.59 30.50 -25.25
C ALA A 9 45.87 31.33 -25.41
N GLN A 10 46.88 31.08 -24.57
CA GLN A 10 48.21 31.69 -24.65
C GLN A 10 49.17 30.99 -25.65
N LYS A 11 48.68 29.98 -26.39
CA LYS A 11 49.47 29.13 -27.33
C LYS A 11 50.67 28.42 -26.70
N LEU A 12 50.60 28.11 -25.41
CA LEU A 12 51.66 27.45 -24.67
C LEU A 12 51.56 25.91 -24.69
N ILE A 13 50.40 25.37 -25.10
CA ILE A 13 50.17 23.94 -25.27
C ILE A 13 49.58 23.65 -26.64
N SER A 14 49.76 22.41 -27.13
CA SER A 14 49.20 21.97 -28.40
C SER A 14 47.72 21.61 -28.27
N LYS A 15 46.98 21.62 -29.39
CA LYS A 15 45.59 21.18 -29.42
C LYS A 15 45.42 19.76 -28.98
N GLN A 16 46.36 18.86 -29.41
CA GLN A 16 46.37 17.46 -29.04
C GLN A 16 46.50 17.26 -27.51
N GLU A 17 47.34 18.04 -26.87
CA GLU A 17 47.55 17.99 -25.42
C GLU A 17 46.31 18.49 -24.64
N LEU A 18 45.62 19.52 -25.14
CA LEU A 18 44.34 19.97 -24.57
C LEU A 18 43.29 18.85 -24.66
N GLU A 19 43.10 18.28 -25.85
CA GLU A 19 42.13 17.18 -26.08
C GLU A 19 42.40 15.98 -25.17
N GLN A 20 43.69 15.64 -24.98
CA GLN A 20 44.07 14.53 -24.09
C GLN A 20 43.74 14.82 -22.61
N ILE A 21 43.94 16.03 -22.16
CA ILE A 21 43.61 16.47 -20.79
C ILE A 21 42.08 16.55 -20.61
N GLU A 22 41.34 16.99 -21.61
CA GLU A 22 39.87 16.98 -21.58
C GLU A 22 39.30 15.59 -21.52
N ALA A 23 39.82 14.64 -22.34
CA ALA A 23 39.41 13.24 -22.30
C ALA A 23 39.73 12.59 -20.95
N SER A 24 40.89 12.86 -20.37
CA SER A 24 41.28 12.41 -19.05
C SER A 24 40.37 12.97 -17.95
N TYR A 25 40.02 14.23 -18.04
CA TYR A 25 39.09 14.88 -17.11
C TYR A 25 37.68 14.23 -17.18
N GLU A 26 37.15 14.06 -18.41
CA GLU A 26 35.82 13.48 -18.60
C GLU A 26 35.79 12.00 -18.14
N SER A 27 36.88 11.26 -18.39
CA SER A 27 37.03 9.90 -17.85
C SER A 27 37.01 9.88 -16.32
N ALA A 28 37.78 10.75 -15.68
CA ALA A 28 37.80 10.86 -14.22
C ALA A 28 36.46 11.30 -13.65
N LYS A 29 35.74 12.21 -14.32
CA LYS A 29 34.41 12.65 -13.95
C LYS A 29 33.42 11.49 -14.02
N SER A 30 33.44 10.72 -15.12
CA SER A 30 32.59 9.53 -15.27
C SER A 30 32.85 8.47 -14.20
N GLN A 31 34.11 8.27 -13.80
CA GLN A 31 34.46 7.37 -12.69
C GLN A 31 33.88 7.86 -11.35
N VAL A 32 33.89 9.15 -11.09
CA VAL A 32 33.25 9.73 -9.89
C VAL A 32 31.74 9.52 -9.91
N GLU A 33 31.08 9.71 -11.05
CA GLU A 33 29.65 9.47 -11.19
C GLU A 33 29.29 7.99 -11.00
N GLN A 34 30.07 7.08 -11.56
CA GLN A 34 29.91 5.66 -11.34
C GLN A 34 30.07 5.26 -9.86
N ALA A 35 31.09 5.82 -9.19
CA ALA A 35 31.30 5.57 -7.78
C ALA A 35 30.15 6.11 -6.91
N ARG A 36 29.60 7.28 -7.26
CA ARG A 36 28.43 7.84 -6.59
C ARG A 36 27.18 6.97 -6.80
N ALA A 37 26.94 6.49 -8.02
CA ALA A 37 25.83 5.61 -8.31
C ALA A 37 25.96 4.28 -7.54
N ALA A 38 27.15 3.74 -7.45
CA ALA A 38 27.42 2.54 -6.66
C ALA A 38 27.17 2.78 -5.15
N LEU A 39 27.58 3.93 -4.62
CA LEU A 39 27.33 4.30 -3.23
C LEU A 39 25.82 4.39 -2.96
N LEU A 40 25.07 5.10 -3.79
CA LEU A 40 23.61 5.21 -3.66
C LEU A 40 22.91 3.86 -3.67
N SER A 41 23.37 2.94 -4.54
CA SER A 41 22.84 1.57 -4.57
C SER A 41 23.10 0.83 -3.25
N ARG A 42 24.27 0.98 -2.66
CA ARG A 42 24.59 0.36 -1.37
C ARG A 42 23.85 0.98 -0.20
N GLU A 43 23.63 2.29 -0.22
CA GLU A 43 22.82 2.99 0.77
C GLU A 43 21.34 2.55 0.68
N ASP A 44 20.81 2.37 -0.53
CA ASP A 44 19.46 1.85 -0.74
C ASP A 44 19.32 0.39 -0.25
N GLU A 45 20.29 -0.47 -0.56
CA GLU A 45 20.34 -1.82 -0.03
C GLU A 45 20.39 -1.84 1.51
N LEU A 46 21.20 -0.97 2.11
CA LEU A 46 21.29 -0.86 3.56
C LEU A 46 19.97 -0.34 4.16
N SER A 47 19.33 0.62 3.53
CA SER A 47 18.04 1.14 4.00
C SER A 47 16.95 0.06 4.05
N LYS A 48 16.96 -0.87 3.10
CA LYS A 48 16.02 -1.98 3.00
C LYS A 48 16.24 -3.06 4.07
N THR A 49 17.39 -3.07 4.74
CA THR A 49 17.62 -3.99 5.87
C THR A 49 16.89 -3.57 7.13
N ARG A 50 16.48 -2.30 7.22
CA ARG A 50 15.75 -1.76 8.36
C ARG A 50 14.31 -1.45 7.95
N LEU A 51 13.39 -2.35 8.29
CA LEU A 51 11.97 -2.15 8.04
C LEU A 51 11.36 -1.27 9.14
N VAL A 52 10.71 -0.20 8.73
CA VAL A 52 9.99 0.70 9.62
C VAL A 52 8.51 0.73 9.26
N ALA A 53 7.65 0.89 10.26
CA ALA A 53 6.22 1.02 10.02
C ALA A 53 5.93 2.29 9.21
N PRO A 54 5.22 2.19 8.06
CA PRO A 54 4.92 3.35 7.21
C PRO A 54 3.85 4.27 7.83
N LYS A 55 3.07 3.74 8.78
CA LYS A 55 1.96 4.45 9.45
C LYS A 55 1.92 4.08 10.93
N TYR A 56 1.31 4.96 11.72
CA TYR A 56 0.95 4.64 13.10
C TYR A 56 -0.19 3.61 13.09
N GLY A 57 -0.17 2.70 14.06
CA GLY A 57 -1.19 1.66 14.16
C GLY A 57 -0.84 0.60 15.18
N ILE A 58 -1.66 -0.43 15.23
CA ILE A 58 -1.50 -1.59 16.09
C ILE A 58 -1.10 -2.79 15.23
N VAL A 59 -0.16 -3.59 15.71
CA VAL A 59 0.20 -4.85 15.05
C VAL A 59 -0.97 -5.82 15.20
N THR A 60 -1.61 -6.14 14.09
CA THR A 60 -2.77 -7.04 14.05
C THR A 60 -2.38 -8.49 13.78
N SER A 61 -1.26 -8.71 13.10
CA SER A 61 -0.73 -10.04 12.82
C SER A 61 0.78 -9.98 12.77
N LEU A 62 1.43 -10.94 13.43
CA LEU A 62 2.86 -11.21 13.35
C LEU A 62 3.02 -12.56 12.65
N THR A 63 3.56 -12.56 11.44
CA THR A 63 3.69 -13.76 10.61
C THR A 63 5.05 -14.41 10.78
N LYS A 64 6.06 -13.64 11.22
CA LYS A 64 7.44 -14.08 11.40
C LYS A 64 7.95 -13.73 12.78
N GLU A 65 8.64 -14.67 13.40
CA GLU A 65 9.29 -14.48 14.70
C GLU A 65 10.77 -14.13 14.54
N GLU A 66 11.36 -13.64 15.62
CA GLU A 66 12.79 -13.34 15.67
C GLU A 66 13.61 -14.63 15.45
N GLY A 67 14.58 -14.56 14.55
CA GLY A 67 15.41 -15.71 14.15
C GLY A 67 14.86 -16.49 12.95
N GLU A 68 13.65 -16.24 12.48
CA GLU A 68 13.12 -16.87 11.28
C GLU A 68 13.63 -16.19 10.00
N MET A 69 13.85 -17.00 8.97
CA MET A 69 14.26 -16.50 7.65
C MET A 69 13.08 -15.75 6.99
N ALA A 70 13.26 -14.48 6.74
CA ALA A 70 12.35 -13.67 5.95
C ALA A 70 12.68 -13.85 4.46
N LEU A 71 11.97 -14.74 3.79
CA LEU A 71 12.05 -14.88 2.35
C LEU A 71 11.20 -13.78 1.73
N GLY A 72 11.85 -12.79 1.15
CA GLY A 72 11.21 -11.72 0.40
C GLY A 72 12.01 -11.46 -0.85
N GLY A 73 11.34 -11.42 -1.99
CA GLY A 73 11.93 -11.08 -3.27
C GLY A 73 10.91 -10.32 -4.13
N MET A 74 11.39 -9.78 -5.24
CA MET A 74 10.55 -9.01 -6.17
C MET A 74 9.32 -9.80 -6.65
N PHE A 75 9.40 -11.14 -6.71
CA PHE A 75 8.32 -12.00 -7.20
C PHE A 75 7.48 -12.67 -6.11
N ASN A 76 7.93 -12.63 -4.86
CA ASN A 76 7.20 -13.24 -3.74
C ASN A 76 7.48 -12.44 -2.45
N PRO A 77 6.81 -11.32 -2.24
CA PRO A 77 6.98 -10.52 -1.04
C PRO A 77 6.45 -11.29 0.17
N GLY A 78 7.34 -11.61 1.11
CA GLY A 78 6.95 -12.19 2.40
C GLY A 78 6.36 -11.14 3.33
N VAL A 79 5.17 -11.39 3.87
CA VAL A 79 4.59 -10.55 4.92
C VAL A 79 5.25 -10.90 6.25
N LEU A 80 5.86 -9.92 6.91
CA LEU A 80 6.46 -10.06 8.24
C LEU A 80 5.44 -9.80 9.34
N MET A 81 4.73 -8.70 9.23
CA MET A 81 3.67 -8.31 10.15
C MET A 81 2.65 -7.41 9.44
N THR A 82 1.46 -7.35 9.97
CA THR A 82 0.41 -6.44 9.50
C THR A 82 0.14 -5.40 10.57
N ILE A 83 0.15 -4.13 10.18
CA ILE A 83 -0.16 -3.00 11.05
C ILE A 83 -1.44 -2.35 10.52
N ALA A 84 -2.43 -2.17 11.38
CA ALA A 84 -3.69 -1.52 11.04
C ALA A 84 -3.97 -0.34 11.96
N ASP A 85 -4.56 0.69 11.39
CA ASP A 85 -5.15 1.79 12.13
C ASP A 85 -6.59 1.41 12.49
N LEU A 86 -6.86 1.21 13.77
CA LEU A 86 -8.17 0.80 14.27
C LEU A 86 -9.08 1.99 14.63
N SER A 87 -8.66 3.22 14.34
CA SER A 87 -9.50 4.41 14.54
C SER A 87 -10.65 4.49 13.54
N PHE A 88 -10.51 3.81 12.40
CA PHE A 88 -11.55 3.71 11.38
C PHE A 88 -11.84 2.24 11.10
N MET A 89 -13.09 1.86 11.26
CA MET A 89 -13.55 0.50 11.00
C MET A 89 -14.64 0.53 9.93
N GLU A 90 -14.55 -0.41 9.00
CA GLU A 90 -15.54 -0.59 7.95
C GLU A 90 -16.02 -2.05 7.96
N VAL A 91 -17.29 -2.25 7.71
CA VAL A 91 -17.87 -3.58 7.47
C VAL A 91 -17.98 -3.79 5.97
N LEU A 92 -17.53 -4.93 5.50
CA LEU A 92 -17.73 -5.38 4.12
C LEU A 92 -18.92 -6.32 4.10
N VAL A 93 -19.96 -5.93 3.39
CA VAL A 93 -21.20 -6.71 3.24
C VAL A 93 -21.33 -7.19 1.81
N ASP A 94 -21.70 -8.45 1.65
CA ASP A 94 -22.02 -9.02 0.35
C ASP A 94 -23.53 -8.91 0.12
N VAL A 95 -23.95 -8.03 -0.78
CA VAL A 95 -25.35 -7.74 -1.10
C VAL A 95 -25.71 -8.36 -2.44
N ASN A 96 -26.88 -8.98 -2.51
CA ASN A 96 -27.39 -9.60 -3.75
C ASN A 96 -27.67 -8.53 -4.83
N GLU A 97 -27.55 -8.90 -6.10
CA GLU A 97 -27.80 -8.04 -7.26
C GLU A 97 -29.18 -7.38 -7.22
N ASN A 98 -30.21 -8.09 -6.74
CA ASN A 98 -31.56 -7.55 -6.70
C ASN A 98 -31.73 -6.46 -5.63
N ASP A 99 -30.97 -6.53 -4.55
CA ASP A 99 -31.10 -5.64 -3.39
C ASP A 99 -30.17 -4.43 -3.52
N VAL A 100 -29.02 -4.59 -4.18
CA VAL A 100 -28.03 -3.49 -4.33
C VAL A 100 -28.57 -2.29 -5.09
N VAL A 101 -29.56 -2.50 -5.98
CA VAL A 101 -30.19 -1.42 -6.78
C VAL A 101 -30.97 -0.44 -5.90
N THR A 102 -31.45 -0.87 -4.74
CA THR A 102 -32.23 -0.05 -3.81
C THR A 102 -31.34 0.72 -2.81
N ILE A 103 -30.04 0.37 -2.73
CA ILE A 103 -29.11 0.94 -1.76
C ILE A 103 -28.43 2.18 -2.35
N ASN A 104 -28.38 3.24 -1.57
CA ASN A 104 -27.68 4.47 -1.93
C ASN A 104 -26.51 4.74 -0.98
N ILE A 105 -25.50 5.44 -1.49
CA ILE A 105 -24.41 5.93 -0.65
C ILE A 105 -24.99 6.95 0.32
N GLY A 106 -24.73 6.76 1.63
CA GLY A 106 -25.27 7.58 2.70
C GLY A 106 -26.47 6.96 3.42
N ASP A 107 -26.98 5.81 2.98
CA ASP A 107 -28.04 5.09 3.68
C ASP A 107 -27.57 4.69 5.08
N THR A 108 -28.48 4.85 6.06
CA THR A 108 -28.21 4.48 7.45
C THR A 108 -28.25 2.97 7.61
N THR A 109 -27.36 2.46 8.43
CA THR A 109 -27.24 1.02 8.67
C THR A 109 -27.20 0.70 10.14
N GLU A 110 -27.84 -0.41 10.51
CA GLU A 110 -27.73 -1.06 11.81
C GLU A 110 -26.79 -2.26 11.67
N ILE A 111 -25.79 -2.33 12.53
CA ILE A 111 -24.71 -3.32 12.47
C ILE A 111 -24.76 -4.13 13.77
N GLU A 112 -24.98 -5.40 13.64
CA GLU A 112 -24.92 -6.37 14.72
C GLU A 112 -23.64 -7.20 14.56
N ILE A 113 -22.79 -7.21 15.58
CA ILE A 113 -21.54 -7.97 15.56
C ILE A 113 -21.74 -9.20 16.41
N ASP A 114 -21.45 -10.40 15.88
CA ASP A 114 -21.70 -11.68 16.56
C ASP A 114 -21.00 -11.78 17.91
N ALA A 115 -19.87 -11.10 18.07
CA ALA A 115 -19.15 -11.06 19.33
C ALA A 115 -19.80 -10.16 20.40
N PHE A 116 -20.78 -9.33 20.04
CA PHE A 116 -21.49 -8.38 20.91
C PHE A 116 -23.01 -8.44 20.69
N PRO A 117 -23.67 -9.54 21.05
CA PRO A 117 -25.09 -9.79 20.71
C PRO A 117 -26.07 -8.79 21.34
N ASP A 118 -25.67 -8.11 22.42
CA ASP A 118 -26.53 -7.13 23.11
C ASP A 118 -26.28 -5.69 22.65
N SER A 119 -25.51 -5.49 21.57
CA SER A 119 -25.11 -4.16 21.13
C SER A 119 -25.36 -3.99 19.63
N VAL A 120 -26.12 -2.96 19.28
CA VAL A 120 -26.34 -2.54 17.90
C VAL A 120 -25.49 -1.29 17.64
N PHE A 121 -24.72 -1.32 16.58
CA PHE A 121 -23.91 -0.18 16.13
C PHE A 121 -24.55 0.44 14.91
N TYR A 122 -24.34 1.73 14.74
CA TYR A 122 -24.85 2.45 13.60
C TYR A 122 -23.72 2.83 12.64
N GLY A 123 -24.06 2.87 11.36
CA GLY A 123 -23.13 3.23 10.31
C GLY A 123 -23.81 3.87 9.11
N LEU A 124 -23.02 4.23 8.12
CA LEU A 124 -23.48 4.70 6.83
C LEU A 124 -22.82 3.91 5.71
N VAL A 125 -23.57 3.69 4.63
CA VAL A 125 -23.03 3.16 3.39
C VAL A 125 -22.02 4.16 2.82
N SER A 126 -20.77 3.77 2.75
CA SER A 126 -19.67 4.62 2.26
C SER A 126 -19.31 4.38 0.80
N GLU A 127 -19.43 3.14 0.34
CA GLU A 127 -19.06 2.76 -1.02
C GLU A 127 -19.85 1.52 -1.46
N ILE A 128 -20.26 1.52 -2.72
CA ILE A 128 -20.89 0.35 -3.38
C ILE A 128 -19.97 -0.05 -4.54
N ALA A 129 -19.50 -1.30 -4.56
CA ALA A 129 -18.63 -1.79 -5.61
C ALA A 129 -19.38 -1.85 -6.95
N HIS A 130 -18.77 -1.33 -8.01
CA HIS A 130 -19.34 -1.38 -9.37
C HIS A 130 -19.13 -2.72 -10.08
N THR A 131 -18.36 -3.62 -9.48
CA THR A 131 -18.06 -4.94 -10.06
C THR A 131 -18.61 -6.04 -9.17
N ALA A 132 -19.42 -6.89 -9.76
CA ALA A 132 -19.94 -8.08 -9.08
C ALA A 132 -18.84 -9.10 -8.84
N GLN A 133 -18.91 -9.77 -7.71
CA GLN A 133 -18.10 -10.96 -7.41
C GLN A 133 -18.97 -12.21 -7.61
N ASN A 134 -18.55 -13.03 -8.56
CA ASN A 134 -19.20 -14.32 -8.77
C ASN A 134 -18.59 -15.36 -7.81
N ILE A 135 -19.33 -15.80 -6.84
CA ILE A 135 -18.92 -16.88 -5.95
C ILE A 135 -19.33 -18.18 -6.63
N ASN A 136 -18.36 -18.88 -7.24
CA ASN A 136 -18.56 -20.25 -7.75
C ASN A 136 -18.59 -21.21 -6.55
N MET A 137 -19.75 -21.46 -5.99
CA MET A 137 -20.00 -22.62 -5.12
C MET A 137 -20.27 -23.82 -6.00
N GLY A 138 -19.25 -24.65 -6.23
CA GLY A 138 -19.25 -25.89 -7.01
C GLY A 138 -20.62 -26.47 -7.37
N GLY A 139 -21.16 -26.11 -8.54
CA GLY A 139 -22.33 -26.71 -9.17
C GLY A 139 -23.66 -26.10 -8.76
N GLN A 140 -24.28 -25.37 -9.69
CA GLN A 140 -25.70 -25.10 -9.91
C GLN A 140 -26.31 -23.75 -9.51
N GLN A 141 -25.73 -22.87 -8.74
CA GLN A 141 -26.27 -21.51 -8.66
C GLN A 141 -25.13 -20.48 -8.55
N GLN A 142 -24.96 -19.70 -9.61
CA GLN A 142 -24.08 -18.55 -9.63
C GLN A 142 -24.82 -17.42 -8.90
N VAL A 143 -24.40 -17.11 -7.66
CA VAL A 143 -24.94 -15.97 -6.94
C VAL A 143 -24.06 -14.78 -7.24
N THR A 144 -24.67 -13.75 -7.81
CA THR A 144 -24.01 -12.48 -8.11
C THR A 144 -24.16 -11.54 -6.92
N ASN A 145 -23.06 -11.27 -6.22
CA ASN A 145 -23.04 -10.36 -5.07
C ASN A 145 -22.17 -9.14 -5.35
N PHE A 146 -22.57 -8.01 -4.80
CA PHE A 146 -21.84 -6.75 -4.80
C PHE A 146 -21.30 -6.46 -3.41
N LYS A 147 -20.06 -6.00 -3.33
CA LYS A 147 -19.49 -5.58 -2.05
C LYS A 147 -19.91 -4.17 -1.72
N VAL A 148 -20.51 -4.01 -0.55
CA VAL A 148 -20.89 -2.72 0.01
C VAL A 148 -20.04 -2.47 1.24
N LYS A 149 -19.40 -1.30 1.32
CA LYS A 149 -18.66 -0.86 2.49
C LYS A 149 -19.54 0.03 3.36
N VAL A 150 -19.60 -0.30 4.60
CA VAL A 150 -20.34 0.44 5.62
C VAL A 150 -19.35 0.96 6.66
N LYS A 151 -19.32 2.26 6.85
CA LYS A 151 -18.47 2.89 7.86
C LYS A 151 -19.19 2.90 9.20
N ILE A 152 -18.55 2.35 10.24
CA ILE A 152 -19.09 2.32 11.60
C ILE A 152 -18.85 3.68 12.28
N PHE A 153 -19.85 4.19 12.97
CA PHE A 153 -19.70 5.34 13.86
C PHE A 153 -19.21 4.88 15.23
N ASP A 154 -18.19 5.55 15.74
CA ASP A 154 -17.62 5.34 17.08
C ASP A 154 -17.38 3.84 17.43
N PRO A 155 -16.50 3.16 16.66
CA PRO A 155 -16.26 1.73 16.86
C PRO A 155 -15.64 1.50 18.25
N PRO A 156 -16.22 0.62 19.08
CA PRO A 156 -15.64 0.32 20.37
C PRO A 156 -14.25 -0.32 20.22
N LYS A 157 -13.32 0.05 21.10
CA LYS A 157 -11.91 -0.42 21.07
C LYS A 157 -11.71 -1.94 21.13
N ARG A 158 -12.79 -2.69 21.44
CA ARG A 158 -12.76 -4.15 21.57
C ARG A 158 -13.06 -4.88 20.25
N ILE A 159 -13.57 -4.18 19.24
CA ILE A 159 -13.78 -4.77 17.90
C ILE A 159 -12.42 -5.02 17.26
N ARG A 160 -12.31 -6.16 16.61
CA ARG A 160 -11.09 -6.56 15.88
C ARG A 160 -11.42 -6.83 14.42
N PRO A 161 -10.51 -6.52 13.49
CA PRO A 161 -10.65 -6.91 12.09
C PRO A 161 -10.87 -8.43 11.95
N GLY A 162 -11.78 -8.81 11.05
CA GLY A 162 -12.12 -10.22 10.82
C GLY A 162 -13.25 -10.78 11.68
N MET A 163 -13.89 -9.98 12.54
CA MET A 163 -15.12 -10.38 13.22
C MET A 163 -16.29 -10.44 12.24
N SER A 164 -17.17 -11.42 12.40
CA SER A 164 -18.40 -11.53 11.64
C SER A 164 -19.45 -10.55 12.15
N SER A 165 -20.25 -10.03 11.22
CA SER A 165 -21.32 -9.08 11.53
C SER A 165 -22.45 -9.20 10.53
N THR A 166 -23.65 -8.88 10.98
CA THR A 166 -24.86 -8.74 10.17
C THR A 166 -25.20 -7.27 10.06
N VAL A 167 -25.58 -6.82 8.88
CA VAL A 167 -25.91 -5.42 8.62
C VAL A 167 -27.31 -5.31 8.04
N ASN A 168 -28.15 -4.52 8.68
CA ASN A 168 -29.45 -4.14 8.17
C ASN A 168 -29.33 -2.73 7.56
N ILE A 169 -29.50 -2.60 6.25
CA ILE A 169 -29.44 -1.34 5.53
C ILE A 169 -30.87 -0.77 5.45
N ILE A 170 -31.07 0.42 5.99
CA ILE A 170 -32.35 1.10 5.95
C ILE A 170 -32.35 2.01 4.73
N SER A 171 -32.95 1.53 3.64
CA SER A 171 -33.16 2.30 2.42
C SER A 171 -34.45 3.06 2.51
N GLU A 172 -34.43 4.39 2.38
CA GLU A 172 -35.64 5.17 2.18
C GLU A 172 -36.14 4.92 0.75
N THR A 173 -37.21 4.12 0.64
CA THR A 173 -37.90 3.96 -0.65
C THR A 173 -38.65 5.26 -0.92
N ILE A 174 -38.19 6.02 -1.92
CA ILE A 174 -38.92 7.18 -2.45
C ILE A 174 -40.04 6.70 -3.38
#